data_0b163c01c61b31d219bcfb8214bb380a
#
_entry.id   0b163c01c61b31d219bcfb8214bb380a
#
_cell.length_a   1.000
_cell.length_b   1.000
_cell.length_c   1.000
_cell.angle_alpha   90.00
_cell.angle_beta   90.00
_cell.angle_gamma   90.00
#
_symmetry.space_group_name_H-M   'P 1'
#
loop_
_entity.id
_entity.type
_entity.pdbx_description
1 polymer ?
#
loop_
_entity_poly.entity_id
_entity_poly.type
_entity_poly.pdbx_seq_one_letter_code
_entity_poly.pdbx_strand_id
1 'polypeptide(L)'
;MLQAHGLACDRGDRRLFSGVDFTVPAGQWLQIEGANGAGKTSLLRILAGLAGAADGHVTWDGRPVAEARDEFHAQLLYRGHAPAIKDDLSALENLQSAAAVAGRPLAEADALAALGRLGLAGREDLPSRGLSQ
;
A
#
# COMPACT_ATOMS: atom_id res chain seq x y z
N MET A 1 -8.46 5.49 -12.17
CA MET A 1 -8.56 6.81 -11.53
C MET A 1 -9.04 6.66 -10.11
N LEU A 2 -8.32 7.21 -9.17
CA LEU A 2 -8.69 7.20 -7.75
C LEU A 2 -9.21 8.58 -7.36
N GLN A 3 -10.36 8.63 -6.69
CA GLN A 3 -10.98 9.88 -6.26
C GLN A 3 -11.35 9.82 -4.79
N ALA A 4 -11.09 10.89 -4.08
CA ALA A 4 -11.56 11.12 -2.72
C ALA A 4 -12.68 12.16 -2.75
N HIS A 5 -13.75 11.89 -2.03
CA HIS A 5 -14.95 12.71 -2.00
C HIS A 5 -15.29 13.09 -0.55
N GLY A 6 -14.96 14.30 -0.15
CA GLY A 6 -15.30 14.86 1.14
C GLY A 6 -14.82 14.05 2.33
N LEU A 7 -13.62 13.47 2.24
CA LEU A 7 -13.11 12.58 3.28
C LEU A 7 -12.87 13.32 4.59
N ALA A 8 -13.28 12.70 5.69
CA ALA A 8 -12.97 13.13 7.04
C ALA A 8 -12.49 11.93 7.86
N CYS A 9 -11.64 12.19 8.81
CA CYS A 9 -11.09 11.18 9.69
C CYS A 9 -11.05 11.66 11.13
N ASP A 10 -11.51 10.81 12.04
CA ASP A 10 -11.45 11.05 13.48
C ASP A 10 -10.46 10.09 14.14
N ARG A 11 -9.80 10.56 15.18
CA ARG A 11 -8.95 9.76 16.06
C ARG A 11 -9.39 10.01 17.49
N GLY A 12 -10.17 9.07 18.06
CA GLY A 12 -10.84 9.30 19.32
C GLY A 12 -11.82 10.47 19.19
N ASP A 13 -11.71 11.45 20.07
CA ASP A 13 -12.57 12.65 20.05
C ASP A 13 -12.01 13.75 19.14
N ARG A 14 -10.88 13.53 18.49
CA ARG A 14 -10.21 14.53 17.68
C ARG A 14 -10.46 14.31 16.22
N ARG A 15 -10.89 15.36 15.50
CA ARG A 15 -10.94 15.36 14.04
C ARG A 15 -9.56 15.67 13.47
N LEU A 16 -8.99 14.72 12.72
CA LEU A 16 -7.68 14.89 12.09
C LEU A 16 -7.75 15.71 10.81
N PHE A 17 -8.76 15.46 9.98
CA PHE A 17 -9.04 16.23 8.78
C PHE A 17 -10.50 16.06 8.35
N SER A 18 -10.96 16.98 7.50
CA SER A 18 -12.31 16.93 6.93
C SER A 18 -12.32 17.59 5.55
N GLY A 19 -13.33 17.26 4.74
CA GLY A 19 -13.54 17.88 3.45
C GLY A 19 -12.42 17.66 2.44
N VAL A 20 -11.72 16.53 2.50
CA VAL A 20 -10.61 16.24 1.59
C VAL A 20 -11.15 15.69 0.28
N ASP A 21 -10.91 16.44 -0.78
CA ASP A 21 -11.32 16.09 -2.15
C ASP A 21 -10.11 16.13 -3.07
N PHE A 22 -9.91 15.08 -3.86
CA PHE A 22 -8.92 15.08 -4.93
C PHE A 22 -9.18 13.96 -5.93
N THR A 23 -8.51 14.06 -7.07
CA THR A 23 -8.54 13.06 -8.13
C THR A 23 -7.12 12.73 -8.56
N VAL A 24 -6.79 11.45 -8.65
CA VAL A 24 -5.52 10.96 -9.19
C VAL A 24 -5.83 10.17 -10.46
N PRO A 25 -5.64 10.78 -11.64
CA PRO A 25 -5.83 10.07 -12.91
C PRO A 25 -4.83 8.94 -13.11
N ALA A 26 -5.14 8.01 -14.01
CA ALA A 26 -4.21 6.95 -14.37
C ALA A 26 -2.88 7.52 -14.87
N GLY A 27 -1.78 6.91 -14.48
CA GLY A 27 -0.43 7.33 -14.86
C GLY A 27 0.10 8.55 -14.11
N GLN A 28 -0.66 9.11 -13.16
CA GLN A 28 -0.23 10.23 -12.33
C GLN A 28 0.01 9.78 -10.88
N TRP A 29 0.65 10.64 -10.13
CA TRP A 29 0.93 10.40 -8.71
C TRP A 29 0.56 11.64 -7.89
N LEU A 30 0.31 11.42 -6.61
CA LEU A 30 -0.04 12.46 -5.65
C LEU A 30 0.89 12.34 -4.44
N GLN A 31 1.47 13.45 -4.05
CA GLN A 31 2.24 13.55 -2.81
C GLN A 31 1.38 14.14 -1.70
N ILE A 32 1.34 13.47 -0.57
CA ILE A 32 0.61 13.93 0.61
C ILE A 32 1.62 14.43 1.63
N GLU A 33 1.52 15.71 1.96
CA GLU A 33 2.41 16.38 2.88
C GLU A 33 1.64 16.90 4.10
N GLY A 34 2.34 17.04 5.20
CA GLY A 34 1.78 17.57 6.43
C GLY A 34 2.65 17.24 7.64
N ALA A 35 2.37 17.89 8.76
CA ALA A 35 3.07 17.63 10.02
C ALA A 35 2.81 16.20 10.52
N ASN A 36 3.69 15.68 11.34
CA ASN A 36 3.46 14.42 12.04
C ASN A 36 2.20 14.53 12.91
N GLY A 37 1.34 13.53 12.83
CA GLY A 37 0.06 13.54 13.53
C GLY A 37 -1.08 14.26 12.81
N ALA A 38 -0.84 14.78 11.59
CA ALA A 38 -1.88 15.42 10.79
C ALA A 38 -2.88 14.44 10.15
N GLY A 39 -2.59 13.13 10.22
CA GLY A 39 -3.47 12.10 9.67
C GLY A 39 -3.06 11.57 8.31
N LYS A 40 -1.82 11.78 7.87
CA LYS A 40 -1.34 11.29 6.56
C LYS A 40 -1.45 9.76 6.43
N THR A 41 -1.00 9.03 7.44
CA THR A 41 -1.10 7.56 7.47
C THR A 41 -2.56 7.11 7.48
N SER A 42 -3.41 7.79 8.24
CA SER A 42 -4.84 7.51 8.28
C SER A 42 -5.50 7.74 6.93
N LEU A 43 -5.14 8.83 6.25
CA LEU A 43 -5.63 9.13 4.90
C LEU A 43 -5.20 8.03 3.91
N LEU A 44 -3.94 7.64 3.91
CA LEU A 44 -3.45 6.57 3.03
C LEU A 44 -4.18 5.26 3.27
N ARG A 45 -4.44 4.91 4.53
CA ARG A 45 -5.20 3.70 4.87
C ARG A 45 -6.65 3.75 4.40
N ILE A 46 -7.28 4.93 4.49
CA ILE A 46 -8.63 5.13 3.98
C ILE A 46 -8.65 4.97 2.45
N LEU A 47 -7.69 5.59 1.75
CA LEU A 47 -7.56 5.48 0.30
C LEU A 47 -7.31 4.04 -0.16
N ALA A 48 -6.59 3.28 0.63
CA ALA A 48 -6.30 1.88 0.35
C ALA A 48 -7.47 0.93 0.71
N GLY A 49 -8.55 1.44 1.29
CA GLY A 49 -9.65 0.62 1.75
C GLY A 49 -9.34 -0.23 2.98
N LEU A 50 -8.29 0.13 3.75
CA LEU A 50 -7.87 -0.56 4.96
C LEU A 50 -8.48 0.02 6.22
N ALA A 51 -9.07 1.20 6.14
CA ALA A 51 -9.75 1.87 7.25
C ALA A 51 -10.98 2.62 6.71
N GLY A 52 -11.98 2.80 7.56
CA GLY A 52 -13.15 3.59 7.23
C GLY A 52 -12.92 5.09 7.47
N ALA A 53 -13.58 5.93 6.68
CA ALA A 53 -13.62 7.37 6.90
C ALA A 53 -14.78 7.73 7.85
N ALA A 54 -14.62 8.84 8.59
CA ALA A 54 -15.71 9.37 9.41
C ALA A 54 -16.82 9.96 8.53
N ASP A 55 -16.44 10.64 7.44
CA ASP A 55 -17.33 11.13 6.40
C ASP A 55 -16.67 10.95 5.03
N GLY A 56 -17.49 10.97 3.99
CA GLY A 56 -17.02 10.86 2.62
C GLY A 56 -16.72 9.44 2.20
N HIS A 57 -16.25 9.30 0.98
CA HIS A 57 -15.95 8.00 0.40
C HIS A 57 -14.84 8.10 -0.64
N VAL A 58 -14.29 6.94 -1.00
CA VAL A 58 -13.27 6.80 -2.04
C VAL A 58 -13.87 6.01 -3.20
N THR A 59 -13.62 6.48 -4.42
CA THR A 59 -13.99 5.73 -5.63
C THR A 59 -12.75 5.38 -6.43
N TRP A 60 -12.80 4.23 -7.08
CA TRP A 60 -11.80 3.76 -8.03
C TRP A 60 -12.49 3.38 -9.33
N ASP A 61 -12.09 4.05 -10.42
CA ASP A 61 -12.75 3.94 -11.73
C ASP A 61 -14.28 4.12 -11.65
N GLY A 62 -14.70 5.08 -10.82
CA GLY A 62 -16.11 5.43 -10.65
C GLY A 62 -16.90 4.54 -9.69
N ARG A 63 -16.31 3.49 -9.15
CA ARG A 63 -16.96 2.56 -8.19
C ARG A 63 -16.48 2.84 -6.77
N PRO A 64 -17.38 2.90 -5.79
CA PRO A 64 -16.95 3.00 -4.39
C PRO A 64 -16.06 1.84 -3.99
N VAL A 65 -14.91 2.14 -3.40
CA VAL A 65 -13.95 1.12 -2.96
C VAL A 65 -14.60 0.16 -1.95
N ALA A 66 -15.49 0.64 -1.10
CA ALA A 66 -16.19 -0.18 -0.13
C ALA A 66 -17.06 -1.27 -0.78
N GLU A 67 -17.56 -1.03 -1.99
CA GLU A 67 -18.41 -1.98 -2.72
C GLU A 67 -17.61 -2.96 -3.58
N ALA A 68 -16.39 -2.59 -3.97
CA ALA A 68 -15.52 -3.39 -4.84
C ALA A 68 -14.17 -3.70 -4.17
N ARG A 69 -14.20 -3.95 -2.87
CA ARG A 69 -12.99 -4.08 -2.04
C ARG A 69 -12.05 -5.17 -2.54
N ASP A 70 -12.55 -6.34 -2.83
CA ASP A 70 -11.71 -7.46 -3.26
C ASP A 70 -11.04 -7.20 -4.62
N GLU A 71 -11.80 -6.65 -5.57
CA GLU A 71 -11.29 -6.29 -6.88
C GLU A 71 -10.25 -5.16 -6.79
N PHE A 72 -10.51 -4.19 -5.94
CA PHE A 72 -9.60 -3.07 -5.70
C PHE A 72 -8.31 -3.55 -5.05
N HIS A 73 -8.39 -4.36 -3.99
CA HIS A 73 -7.23 -4.88 -3.28
C HIS A 73 -6.39 -5.82 -4.15
N ALA A 74 -7.01 -6.51 -5.11
CA ALA A 74 -6.27 -7.33 -6.07
C ALA A 74 -5.32 -6.52 -6.97
N GLN A 75 -5.56 -5.22 -7.12
CA GLN A 75 -4.76 -4.31 -7.95
C GLN A 75 -3.99 -3.28 -7.13
N LEU A 76 -4.13 -3.31 -5.81
CA LEU A 76 -3.48 -2.37 -4.90
C LEU A 76 -2.16 -2.93 -4.40
N LEU A 77 -1.15 -2.08 -4.35
CA LEU A 77 0.04 -2.31 -3.56
C LEU A 77 0.11 -1.26 -2.46
N TYR A 78 0.02 -1.70 -1.21
CA TYR A 78 0.14 -0.83 -0.05
C TYR A 78 1.43 -1.12 0.70
N ARG A 79 2.19 -0.06 0.97
CA ARG A 79 3.41 -0.14 1.78
C ARG A 79 3.28 0.82 2.96
N GLY A 80 3.30 0.28 4.17
CA GLY A 80 3.28 1.07 5.40
C GLY A 80 4.68 1.49 5.87
N HIS A 81 4.74 2.08 7.05
CA HIS A 81 6.01 2.51 7.66
C HIS A 81 6.93 1.35 8.02
N ALA A 82 6.37 0.29 8.60
CA ALA A 82 7.14 -0.88 8.95
C ALA A 82 7.36 -1.72 7.70
N PRO A 83 8.61 -2.04 7.33
CA PRO A 83 8.84 -3.00 6.26
C PRO A 83 8.26 -4.35 6.70
N ALA A 84 7.38 -4.90 5.87
CA ALA A 84 6.81 -6.22 6.11
C ALA A 84 7.81 -7.32 5.69
N ILE A 85 9.05 -7.17 6.12
CA ILE A 85 10.17 -8.06 5.81
C ILE A 85 10.49 -8.88 7.04
N LYS A 86 10.54 -10.18 6.88
CA LYS A 86 10.97 -11.10 7.93
C LYS A 86 12.48 -11.31 7.82
N ASP A 87 13.20 -10.91 8.86
CA ASP A 87 14.67 -10.91 8.86
C ASP A 87 15.29 -12.31 8.71
N ASP A 88 14.58 -13.33 9.16
CA ASP A 88 15.06 -14.71 9.08
C ASP A 88 14.84 -15.36 7.70
N LEU A 89 14.01 -14.76 6.86
CA LEU A 89 13.77 -15.21 5.50
C LEU A 89 14.70 -14.51 4.51
N SER A 90 15.01 -15.19 3.42
CA SER A 90 15.75 -14.60 2.31
C SER A 90 14.89 -13.57 1.55
N ALA A 91 15.52 -12.77 0.70
CA ALA A 91 14.79 -11.84 -0.16
C ALA A 91 13.81 -12.58 -1.08
N LEU A 92 14.20 -13.73 -1.62
CA LEU A 92 13.34 -14.57 -2.45
C LEU A 92 12.14 -15.06 -1.66
N GLU A 93 12.35 -15.60 -0.47
CA GLU A 93 11.28 -16.10 0.39
C GLU A 93 10.34 -14.98 0.83
N ASN A 94 10.86 -13.80 1.19
CA ASN A 94 10.05 -12.63 1.52
C ASN A 94 9.17 -12.21 0.35
N LEU A 95 9.72 -12.13 -0.86
CA LEU A 95 8.99 -11.72 -2.04
C LEU A 95 7.89 -12.72 -2.41
N GLN A 96 8.19 -14.01 -2.42
CA GLN A 96 7.22 -15.06 -2.73
C GLN A 96 6.10 -15.12 -1.69
N SER A 97 6.45 -14.99 -0.41
CA SER A 97 5.49 -14.99 0.70
C SER A 97 4.54 -13.80 0.61
N ALA A 98 5.06 -12.60 0.38
CA ALA A 98 4.25 -11.40 0.23
C ALA A 98 3.32 -11.48 -0.98
N ALA A 99 3.80 -11.99 -2.10
CA ALA A 99 2.99 -12.16 -3.31
C ALA A 99 1.85 -13.17 -3.09
N ALA A 100 2.13 -14.28 -2.41
CA ALA A 100 1.13 -15.29 -2.09
C ALA A 100 0.03 -14.74 -1.17
N VAL A 101 0.41 -13.99 -0.12
CA VAL A 101 -0.54 -13.36 0.81
C VAL A 101 -1.41 -12.33 0.08
N ALA A 102 -0.84 -11.61 -0.89
CA ALA A 102 -1.59 -10.64 -1.71
C ALA A 102 -2.51 -11.30 -2.76
N GLY A 103 -2.56 -12.64 -2.83
CA GLY A 103 -3.35 -13.35 -3.81
C GLY A 103 -2.74 -13.38 -5.21
N ARG A 104 -1.47 -13.05 -5.33
CA ARG A 104 -0.72 -13.02 -6.60
C ARG A 104 0.54 -13.88 -6.48
N PRO A 105 0.40 -15.22 -6.44
CA PRO A 105 1.58 -16.08 -6.33
C PRO A 105 2.58 -15.79 -7.44
N LEU A 106 3.85 -15.72 -7.07
CA LEU A 106 4.92 -15.36 -7.97
C LEU A 106 5.80 -16.60 -8.22
N ALA A 107 6.00 -16.96 -9.49
CA ALA A 107 6.91 -18.04 -9.85
C ALA A 107 8.35 -17.68 -9.46
N GLU A 108 9.14 -18.68 -9.06
CA GLU A 108 10.53 -18.48 -8.65
C GLU A 108 11.35 -17.72 -9.70
N ALA A 109 11.21 -18.07 -10.98
CA ALA A 109 11.91 -17.40 -12.06
C ALA A 109 11.57 -15.90 -12.15
N ASP A 110 10.30 -15.55 -11.97
CA ASP A 110 9.84 -14.15 -12.00
C ASP A 110 10.33 -13.40 -10.77
N ALA A 111 10.34 -14.05 -9.61
CA ALA A 111 10.86 -13.47 -8.36
C ALA A 111 12.35 -13.20 -8.47
N LEU A 112 13.13 -14.15 -8.98
CA LEU A 112 14.56 -13.99 -9.20
C LEU A 112 14.87 -12.87 -10.19
N ALA A 113 14.11 -12.77 -11.28
CA ALA A 113 14.26 -11.70 -12.26
C ALA A 113 13.98 -10.31 -11.62
N ALA A 114 12.96 -10.20 -10.78
CA ALA A 114 12.64 -8.96 -10.08
C ALA A 114 13.76 -8.56 -9.11
N LEU A 115 14.30 -9.51 -8.33
CA LEU A 115 15.41 -9.25 -7.41
C LEU A 115 16.69 -8.87 -8.16
N GLY A 116 16.93 -9.48 -9.31
CA GLY A 116 18.07 -9.13 -10.17
C GLY A 116 18.02 -7.68 -10.64
N ARG A 117 16.84 -7.17 -10.96
CA ARG A 117 16.64 -5.76 -11.33
C ARG A 117 16.93 -4.79 -10.19
N LEU A 118 16.82 -5.25 -8.95
CA LEU A 118 17.14 -4.45 -7.76
C LEU A 118 18.60 -4.62 -7.29
N GLY A 119 19.44 -5.31 -8.04
CA GLY A 119 20.84 -5.51 -7.70
C GLY A 119 21.08 -6.62 -6.67
N LEU A 120 20.13 -7.51 -6.46
CA LEU A 120 20.25 -8.62 -5.50
C LEU A 120 20.63 -9.94 -6.16
N ALA A 121 21.04 -9.94 -7.43
CA ALA A 121 21.51 -11.14 -8.11
C ALA A 121 22.68 -11.79 -7.35
N GLY A 122 22.56 -13.09 -7.06
CA GLY A 122 23.53 -13.81 -6.26
C GLY A 122 23.35 -13.70 -4.73
N ARG A 123 22.35 -12.93 -4.27
CA ARG A 123 22.06 -12.72 -2.84
C ARG A 123 20.63 -13.09 -2.45
N GLU A 124 19.90 -13.73 -3.34
CA GLU A 124 18.49 -14.05 -3.20
C GLU A 124 18.20 -14.98 -2.01
N ASP A 125 19.16 -15.86 -1.70
CA ASP A 125 19.02 -16.87 -0.66
C ASP A 125 19.64 -16.45 0.69
N LEU A 126 20.21 -15.25 0.78
CA LEU A 126 20.76 -14.74 2.04
C LEU A 126 19.63 -14.26 2.96
N PRO A 127 19.75 -14.49 4.29
CA PRO A 127 18.80 -13.91 5.23
C PRO A 127 18.72 -12.39 5.10
N SER A 128 17.49 -11.85 5.11
CA SER A 128 17.26 -10.41 4.89
C SER A 128 17.94 -9.51 5.92
N ARG A 129 18.15 -10.01 7.14
CA ARG A 129 18.87 -9.27 8.19
C ARG A 129 20.32 -8.93 7.81
N GLY A 130 20.91 -9.67 6.87
CA GLY A 130 22.27 -9.42 6.36
C GLY A 130 22.32 -8.47 5.18
N LEU A 131 21.18 -7.98 4.69
CA LEU A 131 21.07 -7.06 3.57
C LEU A 131 20.90 -5.63 4.08
N SER A 132 21.50 -4.65 3.38
CA SER A 132 21.24 -3.25 3.65
C SER A 132 19.83 -2.86 3.17
N GLN A 133 19.23 -1.93 3.86
CA GLN A 133 17.93 -1.38 3.47
C GLN A 133 18.02 -0.49 2.23
#